data_844696c40872cc2a1b250d2148034c49
#
_entry.id   844696c40872cc2a1b250d2148034c49
#
_cell.length_a   1.000
_cell.length_b   1.000
_cell.length_c   1.000
_cell.angle_alpha   90.00
_cell.angle_beta   90.00
_cell.angle_gamma   90.00
#
_symmetry.space_group_name_H-M   'P 1'
#
loop_
_entity.id
_entity.type
_entity.pdbx_description
1 polymer ?
#
loop_
_entity_poly.entity_id
_entity_poly.type
_entity_poly.pdbx_seq_one_letter_code
_entity_poly.pdbx_strand_id
1 'polypeptide(L)'
;MNPATRVTEDAMENANALVENHPAAQTTTPGARGVRSRAPVFVLGCGRSGTKFLYHTLLSAGGFAVYHAESNAFNLLGVRYGNLARRGNRRRLLDAYFTSKLFQRTGLDPKEIEDRVMEDCRNAGDFLRIVMENIARKQGVRRWAESTPLHLLYLPLIKKVIPDALVVHIIRDGRDVTASLHRIGWIRPLPWDRSRAFLAPAIFWQWIVSKGRRYGQALGADYMEVHYEDLVQNPRETLARIGKFIDHDLDYDRIQQVALGSVHNPNSSFRGDGKETEASTIGRWKRMFTPPQVRDIESSIGNLLVDTGYALETQHAELHSSLPMRLMNFLYPLYFDFKLWLKSDTPLARIADQGRMGIPESDAKSDAQTDAK
;
A
#
# COMPACT_ATOMS: atom_id res chain seq x y z
N MET A 1 -27.03 9.58 -27.09
CA MET A 1 -26.40 9.02 -25.88
C MET A 1 -25.74 7.75 -26.25
N ASN A 2 -24.43 7.69 -26.04
CA ASN A 2 -23.55 6.60 -26.51
C ASN A 2 -23.62 5.43 -25.52
N PRO A 3 -23.81 4.17 -25.93
CA PRO A 3 -23.93 3.01 -25.02
C PRO A 3 -22.68 2.80 -24.12
N ALA A 4 -21.51 3.30 -24.51
CA ALA A 4 -20.31 3.25 -23.68
C ALA A 4 -20.37 4.14 -22.43
N THR A 5 -21.15 5.20 -22.43
CA THR A 5 -21.34 6.11 -21.29
C THR A 5 -22.26 5.48 -20.24
N ARG A 6 -23.23 4.68 -20.67
CA ARG A 6 -24.16 4.01 -19.77
C ARG A 6 -23.51 2.91 -18.91
N VAL A 7 -22.57 2.15 -19.49
CA VAL A 7 -21.86 1.08 -18.75
C VAL A 7 -20.93 1.66 -17.67
N THR A 8 -20.40 2.86 -17.88
CA THR A 8 -19.56 3.55 -16.87
C THR A 8 -20.39 4.22 -15.79
N GLU A 9 -21.58 4.71 -16.11
CA GLU A 9 -22.50 5.28 -15.13
C GLU A 9 -23.12 4.20 -14.23
N ASP A 10 -23.57 3.07 -14.79
CA ASP A 10 -24.12 1.94 -14.02
C ASP A 10 -23.07 1.27 -13.11
N ALA A 11 -21.80 1.22 -13.52
CA ALA A 11 -20.70 0.75 -12.68
C ALA A 11 -20.35 1.76 -11.56
N MET A 12 -20.47 3.04 -11.81
CA MET A 12 -20.30 4.09 -10.81
C MET A 12 -21.51 4.19 -9.86
N GLU A 13 -22.73 3.98 -10.34
CA GLU A 13 -23.93 3.92 -9.51
C GLU A 13 -23.93 2.70 -8.59
N ASN A 14 -23.52 1.53 -9.04
CA ASN A 14 -23.37 0.36 -8.18
C ASN A 14 -22.26 0.52 -7.14
N ALA A 15 -21.17 1.23 -7.46
CA ALA A 15 -20.16 1.59 -6.47
C ALA A 15 -20.67 2.62 -5.46
N ASN A 16 -21.51 3.55 -5.90
CA ASN A 16 -22.16 4.55 -5.05
C ASN A 16 -23.36 3.98 -4.27
N ALA A 17 -24.15 3.09 -4.83
CA ALA A 17 -25.26 2.42 -4.14
C ALA A 17 -24.79 1.56 -2.94
N LEU A 18 -23.52 1.12 -2.93
CA LEU A 18 -22.89 0.51 -1.76
C LEU A 18 -22.50 1.53 -0.68
N VAL A 19 -22.49 2.82 -1.00
CA VAL A 19 -22.14 3.92 -0.08
C VAL A 19 -23.40 4.61 0.49
N GLU A 20 -24.50 4.66 -0.26
CA GLU A 20 -25.67 5.49 0.10
C GLU A 20 -26.72 4.84 1.02
N ASN A 21 -26.63 3.55 1.33
CA ASN A 21 -27.63 2.86 2.15
C ASN A 21 -27.22 2.57 3.59
N HIS A 22 -26.49 3.49 4.28
CA HIS A 22 -26.41 3.42 5.74
C HIS A 22 -26.41 4.83 6.36
N PRO A 23 -27.14 5.02 7.50
CA PRO A 23 -27.22 6.32 8.17
C PRO A 23 -25.86 6.79 8.65
N ALA A 24 -25.63 8.10 8.56
CA ALA A 24 -24.41 8.78 8.96
C ALA A 24 -23.89 8.27 10.30
N ALA A 25 -22.62 7.83 10.30
CA ALA A 25 -21.92 7.47 11.50
C ALA A 25 -21.87 8.66 12.45
N GLN A 26 -22.36 8.44 13.65
CA GLN A 26 -22.42 9.43 14.73
C GLN A 26 -21.02 9.96 15.06
N THR A 27 -20.93 11.26 15.22
CA THR A 27 -19.77 12.00 15.74
C THR A 27 -19.24 11.36 17.03
N THR A 28 -18.01 10.89 16.98
CA THR A 28 -17.33 10.27 18.13
C THR A 28 -16.97 11.32 19.19
N THR A 29 -17.52 11.11 20.36
CA THR A 29 -17.31 11.85 21.63
C THR A 29 -15.84 11.73 22.13
N PRO A 30 -15.32 12.69 22.94
CA PRO A 30 -13.92 12.74 23.39
C PRO A 30 -13.50 11.69 24.45
N GLY A 31 -13.94 10.44 24.34
CA GLY A 31 -13.51 9.31 25.16
C GLY A 31 -12.48 8.37 24.50
N ALA A 32 -12.04 8.67 23.28
CA ALA A 32 -11.40 7.72 22.36
C ALA A 32 -9.88 7.54 22.50
N ARG A 33 -9.17 8.22 23.43
CA ARG A 33 -7.69 8.09 23.50
C ARG A 33 -7.22 6.69 23.87
N GLY A 34 -7.88 5.99 24.76
CA GLY A 34 -7.52 4.61 25.13
C GLY A 34 -7.80 3.55 24.05
N VAL A 35 -8.55 3.90 23.00
CA VAL A 35 -8.90 3.00 21.88
C VAL A 35 -7.83 3.09 20.79
N ARG A 36 -7.27 4.28 20.52
CA ARG A 36 -6.26 4.48 19.46
C ARG A 36 -4.96 3.73 19.70
N SER A 37 -4.47 3.67 20.93
CA SER A 37 -3.24 2.96 21.29
C SER A 37 -3.29 1.44 21.05
N ARG A 38 -4.49 0.88 20.86
CA ARG A 38 -4.70 -0.54 20.53
C ARG A 38 -5.13 -0.77 19.09
N ALA A 39 -5.52 0.28 18.39
CA ALA A 39 -6.00 0.20 17.02
C ALA A 39 -4.91 -0.31 16.07
N PRO A 40 -5.24 -1.16 15.10
CA PRO A 40 -4.28 -1.57 14.08
C PRO A 40 -3.88 -0.39 13.18
N VAL A 41 -2.62 -0.40 12.73
CA VAL A 41 -2.07 0.66 11.88
C VAL A 41 -1.78 0.12 10.50
N PHE A 42 -2.39 0.72 9.48
CA PHE A 42 -2.14 0.41 8.08
C PHE A 42 -1.17 1.46 7.50
N VAL A 43 0.03 1.01 7.14
CA VAL A 43 1.05 1.82 6.44
C VAL A 43 0.90 1.57 4.94
N LEU A 44 0.27 2.50 4.25
CA LEU A 44 -0.12 2.33 2.85
C LEU A 44 0.48 3.42 1.96
N GLY A 45 0.55 3.15 0.67
CA GLY A 45 1.07 4.11 -0.32
C GLY A 45 1.27 3.44 -1.67
N CYS A 46 1.65 4.21 -2.68
CA CYS A 46 2.10 3.64 -3.93
C CYS A 46 3.33 2.76 -3.67
N GLY A 47 3.42 1.60 -4.28
CA GLY A 47 4.64 0.79 -4.23
C GLY A 47 5.87 1.65 -4.56
N ARG A 48 6.98 1.46 -3.86
CA ARG A 48 8.21 2.27 -3.96
C ARG A 48 8.18 3.67 -3.33
N SER A 49 7.09 4.00 -2.60
CA SER A 49 7.01 5.27 -1.83
C SER A 49 7.58 5.19 -0.41
N GLY A 50 8.24 4.09 -0.03
CA GLY A 50 8.81 3.94 1.31
C GLY A 50 7.88 3.30 2.33
N THR A 51 6.80 2.64 1.91
CA THR A 51 5.86 1.92 2.80
C THR A 51 6.57 0.91 3.70
N LYS A 52 7.50 0.12 3.14
CA LYS A 52 8.28 -0.86 3.90
C LYS A 52 9.23 -0.19 4.91
N PHE A 53 9.81 0.96 4.57
CA PHE A 53 10.66 1.72 5.48
C PHE A 53 9.87 2.22 6.69
N LEU A 54 8.74 2.91 6.46
CA LEU A 54 7.89 3.38 7.55
C LEU A 54 7.32 2.23 8.38
N TYR A 55 6.92 1.12 7.75
CA TYR A 55 6.44 -0.07 8.45
C TYR A 55 7.50 -0.64 9.41
N HIS A 56 8.74 -0.86 8.93
CA HIS A 56 9.81 -1.34 9.78
C HIS A 56 10.21 -0.33 10.86
N THR A 57 10.07 0.97 10.60
CA THR A 57 10.23 2.02 11.61
C THR A 57 9.23 1.84 12.75
N LEU A 58 7.94 1.61 12.46
CA LEU A 58 6.95 1.32 13.49
C LEU A 58 7.28 0.05 14.28
N LEU A 59 7.69 -1.02 13.59
CA LEU A 59 8.07 -2.26 14.27
C LEU A 59 9.29 -2.05 15.18
N SER A 60 10.26 -1.25 14.75
CA SER A 60 11.47 -0.92 15.52
C SER A 60 11.18 -0.11 16.78
N ALA A 61 10.07 0.62 16.82
CA ALA A 61 9.63 1.33 18.03
C ALA A 61 9.20 0.39 19.16
N GLY A 62 8.93 -0.87 18.84
CA GLY A 62 8.41 -1.87 19.79
C GLY A 62 6.90 -1.75 20.01
N GLY A 63 6.33 -2.73 20.73
CA GLY A 63 4.89 -2.77 21.03
C GLY A 63 3.99 -3.24 19.89
N PHE A 64 4.52 -3.42 18.68
CA PHE A 64 3.85 -3.98 17.52
C PHE A 64 4.27 -5.42 17.26
N ALA A 65 3.34 -6.24 16.78
CA ALA A 65 3.64 -7.57 16.27
C ALA A 65 4.58 -7.47 15.05
N VAL A 66 5.67 -8.20 15.08
CA VAL A 66 6.64 -8.24 13.98
C VAL A 66 6.20 -9.31 12.98
N TYR A 67 5.86 -8.88 11.77
CA TYR A 67 5.52 -9.74 10.65
C TYR A 67 6.18 -9.21 9.37
N HIS A 68 7.20 -9.91 8.87
CA HIS A 68 8.05 -9.48 7.76
C HIS A 68 7.47 -9.82 6.38
N ALA A 69 6.16 -9.72 6.19
CA ALA A 69 5.53 -9.96 4.89
C ALA A 69 4.34 -9.01 4.64
N GLU A 70 4.02 -8.80 3.39
CA GLU A 70 2.75 -8.21 2.98
C GLU A 70 1.64 -9.24 3.18
N SER A 71 0.58 -8.89 3.91
CA SER A 71 -0.51 -9.84 4.22
C SER A 71 -1.29 -10.25 2.98
N ASN A 72 -1.41 -9.36 2.01
CA ASN A 72 -2.22 -9.53 0.81
C ASN A 72 -3.69 -9.94 1.11
N ALA A 73 -4.20 -9.58 2.30
CA ALA A 73 -5.50 -10.03 2.77
C ALA A 73 -6.64 -9.59 1.85
N PHE A 74 -6.65 -8.32 1.44
CA PHE A 74 -7.74 -7.75 0.65
C PHE A 74 -7.54 -7.89 -0.86
N ASN A 75 -6.32 -7.71 -1.35
CA ASN A 75 -6.01 -7.72 -2.78
C ASN A 75 -5.79 -9.13 -3.38
N LEU A 76 -5.60 -10.14 -2.54
CA LEU A 76 -5.37 -11.52 -2.98
C LEU A 76 -6.26 -12.53 -2.23
N LEU A 77 -6.12 -12.66 -0.90
CA LEU A 77 -6.78 -13.74 -0.17
C LEU A 77 -8.31 -13.60 -0.18
N GLY A 78 -8.84 -12.43 0.17
CA GLY A 78 -10.27 -12.15 0.17
C GLY A 78 -10.90 -12.32 -1.22
N VAL A 79 -10.20 -11.86 -2.25
CA VAL A 79 -10.65 -11.97 -3.63
C VAL A 79 -10.66 -13.44 -4.10
N ARG A 80 -9.59 -14.17 -3.83
CA ARG A 80 -9.41 -15.54 -4.32
C ARG A 80 -10.38 -16.52 -3.69
N TYR A 81 -10.58 -16.44 -2.38
CA TYR A 81 -11.44 -17.36 -1.65
C TYR A 81 -12.87 -16.87 -1.49
N GLY A 82 -13.13 -15.60 -1.84
CA GLY A 82 -14.46 -15.02 -1.90
C GLY A 82 -15.11 -14.88 -0.53
N ASN A 83 -16.43 -15.10 -0.47
CA ASN A 83 -17.20 -14.89 0.76
C ASN A 83 -16.79 -15.88 1.87
N LEU A 84 -16.02 -15.41 2.85
CA LEU A 84 -15.54 -16.21 3.98
C LEU A 84 -16.63 -16.51 5.04
N ALA A 85 -17.85 -15.95 4.93
CA ALA A 85 -18.97 -16.42 5.71
C ALA A 85 -19.33 -17.88 5.41
N ARG A 86 -18.94 -18.39 4.22
CA ARG A 86 -19.14 -19.80 3.84
C ARG A 86 -18.02 -20.67 4.40
N ARG A 87 -18.37 -21.68 5.21
CA ARG A 87 -17.41 -22.60 5.85
C ARG A 87 -16.44 -23.24 4.85
N GLY A 88 -16.92 -23.69 3.67
CA GLY A 88 -16.06 -24.29 2.65
C GLY A 88 -15.01 -23.33 2.07
N ASN A 89 -15.31 -22.02 2.00
CA ASN A 89 -14.35 -21.03 1.55
C ASN A 89 -13.25 -20.80 2.59
N ARG A 90 -13.61 -20.74 3.89
CA ARG A 90 -12.64 -20.68 4.99
C ARG A 90 -11.70 -21.88 4.97
N ARG A 91 -12.25 -23.09 4.78
CA ARG A 91 -11.43 -24.31 4.71
C ARG A 91 -10.42 -24.24 3.58
N ARG A 92 -10.88 -23.91 2.36
CA ARG A 92 -9.97 -23.76 1.20
C ARG A 92 -8.91 -22.68 1.40
N LEU A 93 -9.27 -21.58 2.07
CA LEU A 93 -8.31 -20.53 2.43
C LEU A 93 -7.24 -21.09 3.37
N LEU A 94 -7.63 -21.76 4.45
CA LEU A 94 -6.71 -22.32 5.44
C LEU A 94 -5.79 -23.38 4.83
N ASP A 95 -6.33 -24.33 4.04
CA ASP A 95 -5.56 -25.38 3.40
C ASP A 95 -4.43 -24.79 2.52
N ALA A 96 -4.72 -23.73 1.77
CA ALA A 96 -3.72 -23.05 0.96
C ALA A 96 -2.79 -22.13 1.77
N TYR A 97 -3.33 -21.46 2.78
CA TYR A 97 -2.55 -20.54 3.61
C TYR A 97 -1.51 -21.26 4.44
N PHE A 98 -1.82 -22.38 5.05
CA PHE A 98 -0.90 -23.17 5.89
C PHE A 98 0.29 -23.72 5.12
N THR A 99 0.15 -23.94 3.81
CA THR A 99 1.26 -24.37 2.96
C THR A 99 2.05 -23.20 2.36
N SER A 100 1.61 -21.96 2.59
CA SER A 100 2.20 -20.77 1.99
C SER A 100 3.40 -20.24 2.79
N LYS A 101 4.31 -19.57 2.09
CA LYS A 101 5.40 -18.81 2.74
C LYS A 101 4.88 -17.67 3.62
N LEU A 102 3.68 -17.15 3.35
CA LEU A 102 3.04 -16.14 4.20
C LEU A 102 2.77 -16.70 5.59
N PHE A 103 2.24 -17.92 5.67
CA PHE A 103 1.99 -18.58 6.94
C PHE A 103 3.29 -18.95 7.67
N GLN A 104 4.27 -19.50 6.96
CA GLN A 104 5.57 -19.84 7.55
C GLN A 104 6.22 -18.65 8.26
N ARG A 105 6.08 -17.44 7.69
CA ARG A 105 6.60 -16.21 8.30
C ARG A 105 5.85 -15.73 9.53
N THR A 106 4.65 -16.24 9.80
CA THR A 106 3.93 -15.91 11.04
C THR A 106 4.57 -16.55 12.27
N GLY A 107 5.28 -17.65 12.07
CA GLY A 107 5.80 -18.49 13.15
C GLY A 107 4.71 -19.18 13.98
N LEU A 108 3.44 -19.15 13.55
CA LEU A 108 2.32 -19.76 14.25
C LEU A 108 2.21 -21.27 13.93
N ASP A 109 1.62 -22.03 14.88
CA ASP A 109 1.11 -23.37 14.56
C ASP A 109 -0.28 -23.23 13.92
N PRO A 110 -0.65 -24.05 12.90
CA PRO A 110 -1.99 -24.03 12.32
C PRO A 110 -3.13 -24.08 13.34
N LYS A 111 -2.99 -24.87 14.40
CA LYS A 111 -3.99 -24.97 15.48
C LYS A 111 -4.24 -23.67 16.23
N GLU A 112 -3.25 -22.75 16.26
CA GLU A 112 -3.40 -21.47 16.97
C GLU A 112 -4.45 -20.55 16.34
N ILE A 113 -4.76 -20.74 15.02
CA ILE A 113 -5.70 -19.89 14.30
C ILE A 113 -6.85 -20.66 13.64
N GLU A 114 -6.75 -21.99 13.45
CA GLU A 114 -7.72 -22.77 12.68
C GLU A 114 -9.11 -22.66 13.25
N ASP A 115 -9.29 -22.94 14.53
CA ASP A 115 -10.61 -22.91 15.18
C ASP A 115 -11.23 -21.52 15.09
N ARG A 116 -10.47 -20.48 15.44
CA ARG A 116 -10.95 -19.08 15.34
C ARG A 116 -11.36 -18.71 13.92
N VAL A 117 -10.56 -19.09 12.90
CA VAL A 117 -10.92 -18.82 11.50
C VAL A 117 -12.18 -19.60 11.11
N MET A 118 -12.29 -20.84 11.52
CA MET A 118 -13.46 -21.66 11.17
C MET A 118 -14.75 -21.20 11.88
N GLU A 119 -14.65 -20.61 13.05
CA GLU A 119 -15.80 -20.16 13.85
C GLU A 119 -16.14 -18.69 13.59
N ASP A 120 -15.16 -17.78 13.63
CA ASP A 120 -15.38 -16.34 13.74
C ASP A 120 -15.17 -15.59 12.41
N CYS A 121 -14.38 -16.13 11.46
CA CYS A 121 -14.02 -15.41 10.26
C CYS A 121 -15.20 -15.34 9.27
N ARG A 122 -15.58 -14.13 8.86
CA ARG A 122 -16.65 -13.87 7.87
C ARG A 122 -16.13 -13.15 6.61
N ASN A 123 -15.01 -12.45 6.73
CA ASN A 123 -14.42 -11.63 5.68
C ASN A 123 -12.88 -11.56 5.81
N ALA A 124 -12.23 -10.88 4.85
CA ALA A 124 -10.77 -10.75 4.82
C ALA A 124 -10.21 -9.95 6.02
N GLY A 125 -10.98 -9.02 6.58
CA GLY A 125 -10.59 -8.26 7.76
C GLY A 125 -10.55 -9.13 9.01
N ASP A 126 -11.56 -9.98 9.21
CA ASP A 126 -11.59 -10.95 10.33
C ASP A 126 -10.39 -11.90 10.21
N PHE A 127 -10.12 -12.41 9.01
CA PHE A 127 -8.96 -13.28 8.77
C PHE A 127 -7.65 -12.59 9.14
N LEU A 128 -7.42 -11.37 8.61
CA LEU A 128 -6.22 -10.59 8.92
C LEU A 128 -6.09 -10.33 10.41
N ARG A 129 -7.17 -9.91 11.07
CA ARG A 129 -7.20 -9.63 12.50
C ARG A 129 -6.86 -10.89 13.31
N ILE A 130 -7.46 -12.03 13.01
CA ILE A 130 -7.18 -13.30 13.69
C ILE A 130 -5.69 -13.66 13.58
N VAL A 131 -5.12 -13.58 12.37
CA VAL A 131 -3.70 -13.90 12.16
C VAL A 131 -2.80 -12.94 12.94
N MET A 132 -2.99 -11.62 12.77
CA MET A 132 -2.12 -10.61 13.38
C MET A 132 -2.24 -10.56 14.90
N GLU A 133 -3.43 -10.78 15.47
CA GLU A 133 -3.63 -10.87 16.92
C GLU A 133 -2.96 -12.11 17.51
N ASN A 134 -2.94 -13.24 16.79
CA ASN A 134 -2.23 -14.43 17.25
C ASN A 134 -0.71 -14.24 17.20
N ILE A 135 -0.17 -13.59 16.14
CA ILE A 135 1.24 -13.20 16.11
C ILE A 135 1.55 -12.28 17.30
N ALA A 136 0.74 -11.24 17.53
CA ALA A 136 0.92 -10.30 18.62
C ALA A 136 0.92 -11.02 19.99
N ARG A 137 -0.03 -11.92 20.22
CA ARG A 137 -0.11 -12.71 21.46
C ARG A 137 1.13 -13.56 21.67
N LYS A 138 1.59 -14.26 20.62
CA LYS A 138 2.79 -15.12 20.68
C LYS A 138 4.06 -14.31 20.99
N GLN A 139 4.12 -13.06 20.52
CA GLN A 139 5.24 -12.16 20.78
C GLN A 139 5.09 -11.31 22.04
N GLY A 140 4.02 -11.50 22.82
CA GLY A 140 3.78 -10.76 24.05
C GLY A 140 3.43 -9.29 23.87
N VAL A 141 3.00 -8.89 22.67
CA VAL A 141 2.56 -7.52 22.34
C VAL A 141 1.04 -7.46 22.10
N ARG A 142 0.47 -6.24 22.09
CA ARG A 142 -0.98 -6.07 21.98
C ARG A 142 -1.44 -5.41 20.70
N ARG A 143 -0.50 -4.91 19.89
CA ARG A 143 -0.79 -4.12 18.71
C ARG A 143 -0.14 -4.72 17.48
N TRP A 144 -0.73 -4.48 16.33
CA TRP A 144 -0.16 -4.88 15.06
C TRP A 144 -0.26 -3.76 14.02
N ALA A 145 0.65 -3.80 13.08
CA ALA A 145 0.63 -2.95 11.89
C ALA A 145 0.61 -3.82 10.64
N GLU A 146 0.17 -3.28 9.53
CA GLU A 146 0.08 -3.95 8.23
C GLU A 146 0.62 -3.03 7.13
N SER A 147 1.33 -3.60 6.16
CA SER A 147 1.89 -2.84 5.05
C SER A 147 1.85 -3.64 3.75
N THR A 148 0.70 -3.68 3.12
CA THR A 148 0.53 -4.12 1.73
C THR A 148 0.16 -2.90 0.87
N PRO A 149 1.06 -2.36 0.03
CA PRO A 149 0.83 -1.09 -0.67
C PRO A 149 -0.49 -1.02 -1.44
N LEU A 150 -0.88 -2.11 -2.09
CA LEU A 150 -2.14 -2.19 -2.85
C LEU A 150 -3.40 -2.11 -2.00
N HIS A 151 -3.31 -2.31 -0.68
CA HIS A 151 -4.45 -2.13 0.23
C HIS A 151 -4.97 -0.68 0.24
N LEU A 152 -4.18 0.28 -0.25
CA LEU A 152 -4.62 1.66 -0.46
C LEU A 152 -5.87 1.74 -1.35
N LEU A 153 -6.02 0.84 -2.31
CA LEU A 153 -7.19 0.75 -3.20
C LEU A 153 -8.42 0.11 -2.53
N TYR A 154 -8.23 -0.49 -1.36
CA TYR A 154 -9.26 -1.21 -0.60
C TYR A 154 -9.64 -0.49 0.69
N LEU A 155 -9.25 0.78 0.88
CA LEU A 155 -9.52 1.55 2.11
C LEU A 155 -10.99 1.55 2.53
N PRO A 156 -11.98 1.74 1.63
CA PRO A 156 -13.39 1.67 2.03
C PRO A 156 -13.78 0.30 2.59
N LEU A 157 -13.28 -0.78 1.99
CA LEU A 157 -13.51 -2.14 2.48
C LEU A 157 -12.80 -2.38 3.81
N ILE A 158 -11.53 -1.97 3.93
CA ILE A 158 -10.76 -2.10 5.17
C ILE A 158 -11.51 -1.41 6.31
N LYS A 159 -11.94 -0.18 6.11
CA LYS A 159 -12.64 0.58 7.15
C LYS A 159 -14.01 0.01 7.51
N LYS A 160 -14.70 -0.61 6.54
CA LYS A 160 -15.96 -1.32 6.79
C LYS A 160 -15.77 -2.55 7.69
N VAL A 161 -14.69 -3.33 7.49
CA VAL A 161 -14.48 -4.61 8.19
C VAL A 161 -13.50 -4.52 9.36
N ILE A 162 -12.72 -3.45 9.43
CA ILE A 162 -11.82 -3.09 10.54
C ILE A 162 -12.08 -1.61 10.90
N PRO A 163 -13.19 -1.29 11.57
CA PRO A 163 -13.63 0.11 11.78
C PRO A 163 -12.64 0.95 12.60
N ASP A 164 -11.86 0.32 13.47
CA ASP A 164 -10.83 0.93 14.32
C ASP A 164 -9.48 1.14 13.61
N ALA A 165 -9.32 0.72 12.35
CA ALA A 165 -8.08 0.87 11.59
C ALA A 165 -7.65 2.35 11.48
N LEU A 166 -6.39 2.62 11.81
CA LEU A 166 -5.71 3.88 11.54
C LEU A 166 -4.86 3.75 10.28
N VAL A 167 -4.89 4.76 9.43
CA VAL A 167 -4.20 4.72 8.13
C VAL A 167 -3.13 5.80 8.07
N VAL A 168 -1.89 5.40 7.85
CA VAL A 168 -0.78 6.30 7.52
C VAL A 168 -0.45 6.10 6.04
N HIS A 169 -0.83 7.07 5.22
CA HIS A 169 -0.56 7.07 3.79
C HIS A 169 0.76 7.78 3.52
N ILE A 170 1.78 7.01 3.16
CA ILE A 170 3.07 7.58 2.77
C ILE A 170 3.07 7.93 1.28
N ILE A 171 3.32 9.20 0.99
CA ILE A 171 3.43 9.76 -0.35
C ILE A 171 4.90 10.10 -0.58
N ARG A 172 5.38 9.89 -1.80
CA ARG A 172 6.72 10.22 -2.25
C ARG A 172 6.64 10.93 -3.60
N ASP A 173 7.64 11.75 -3.93
CA ASP A 173 7.75 12.40 -5.24
C ASP A 173 7.47 11.40 -6.36
N GLY A 174 6.43 11.70 -7.16
CA GLY A 174 5.97 10.83 -8.23
C GLY A 174 7.04 10.56 -9.28
N ARG A 175 7.99 11.47 -9.46
CA ARG A 175 9.13 11.33 -10.40
C ARG A 175 10.13 10.29 -9.87
N ASP A 176 10.41 10.26 -8.56
CA ASP A 176 11.27 9.24 -7.94
C ASP A 176 10.60 7.86 -7.94
N VAL A 177 9.30 7.82 -7.69
CA VAL A 177 8.51 6.56 -7.77
C VAL A 177 8.50 6.05 -9.21
N THR A 178 8.28 6.95 -10.18
CA THR A 178 8.33 6.64 -11.62
C THR A 178 9.68 6.04 -12.01
N ALA A 179 10.78 6.67 -11.60
CA ALA A 179 12.14 6.19 -11.86
C ALA A 179 12.36 4.78 -11.28
N SER A 180 11.90 4.55 -10.06
CA SER A 180 12.00 3.24 -9.41
C SER A 180 11.16 2.17 -10.09
N LEU A 181 9.89 2.45 -10.39
CA LEU A 181 8.98 1.51 -11.05
C LEU A 181 9.40 1.19 -12.48
N HIS A 182 9.90 2.20 -13.21
CA HIS A 182 10.40 2.02 -14.57
C HIS A 182 11.63 1.09 -14.60
N ARG A 183 12.60 1.31 -13.69
CA ARG A 183 13.81 0.48 -13.57
C ARG A 183 13.50 -1.00 -13.32
N ILE A 184 12.52 -1.29 -12.46
CA ILE A 184 12.17 -2.70 -12.11
C ILE A 184 11.15 -3.32 -13.07
N GLY A 185 10.56 -2.54 -13.98
CA GLY A 185 9.62 -3.04 -14.99
C GLY A 185 8.29 -3.58 -14.45
N TRP A 186 7.85 -3.15 -13.26
CA TRP A 186 6.59 -3.64 -12.67
C TRP A 186 5.36 -3.15 -13.41
N ILE A 187 5.42 -1.91 -13.90
CA ILE A 187 4.34 -1.33 -14.69
C ILE A 187 4.77 -1.34 -16.15
N ARG A 188 4.16 -2.23 -16.92
CA ARG A 188 4.47 -2.36 -18.35
C ARG A 188 3.62 -1.38 -19.15
N PRO A 189 4.24 -0.68 -20.12
CA PRO A 189 3.51 0.16 -21.05
C PRO A 189 2.59 -0.69 -21.94
N LEU A 190 1.55 -0.05 -22.46
CA LEU A 190 0.73 -0.65 -23.51
C LEU A 190 1.59 -0.88 -24.78
N PRO A 191 1.28 -1.87 -25.63
CA PRO A 191 2.14 -2.28 -26.73
C PRO A 191 2.57 -1.17 -27.69
N TRP A 192 1.70 -0.17 -27.86
CA TRP A 192 1.93 0.99 -28.75
C TRP A 192 2.70 2.14 -28.11
N ASP A 193 3.03 2.05 -26.81
CA ASP A 193 3.65 3.13 -26.03
C ASP A 193 5.05 2.78 -25.52
N ARG A 194 5.78 1.96 -26.26
CA ARG A 194 7.11 1.51 -25.83
C ARG A 194 8.16 2.62 -25.82
N SER A 195 8.01 3.62 -26.67
CA SER A 195 8.94 4.76 -26.75
C SER A 195 8.90 5.67 -25.52
N ARG A 196 7.77 5.68 -24.80
CA ARG A 196 7.54 6.46 -23.57
C ARG A 196 7.20 5.57 -22.39
N ALA A 197 7.84 4.41 -22.29
CA ALA A 197 7.56 3.40 -21.28
C ALA A 197 7.57 3.92 -19.83
N PHE A 198 8.25 5.03 -19.58
CA PHE A 198 8.29 5.70 -18.27
C PHE A 198 6.98 6.43 -17.91
N LEU A 199 6.10 6.75 -18.86
CA LEU A 199 4.82 7.41 -18.55
C LEU A 199 3.81 6.47 -17.89
N ALA A 200 3.80 5.19 -18.24
CA ALA A 200 2.91 4.22 -17.61
C ALA A 200 3.08 4.15 -16.06
N PRO A 201 4.32 4.03 -15.51
CA PRO A 201 4.52 4.12 -14.07
C PRO A 201 4.22 5.51 -13.48
N ALA A 202 4.40 6.61 -14.22
CA ALA A 202 4.03 7.95 -13.75
C ALA A 202 2.51 8.06 -13.57
N ILE A 203 1.74 7.67 -14.58
CA ILE A 203 0.28 7.68 -14.54
C ILE A 203 -0.25 6.66 -13.51
N PHE A 204 0.44 5.53 -13.31
CA PHE A 204 0.11 4.57 -12.26
C PHE A 204 0.26 5.20 -10.86
N TRP A 205 1.35 5.93 -10.61
CA TRP A 205 1.53 6.66 -9.35
C TRP A 205 0.39 7.67 -9.14
N GLN A 206 0.07 8.47 -10.15
CA GLN A 206 -1.04 9.42 -10.08
C GLN A 206 -2.37 8.73 -9.78
N TRP A 207 -2.67 7.64 -10.47
CA TRP A 207 -3.92 6.89 -10.31
C TRP A 207 -4.07 6.33 -8.89
N ILE A 208 -3.03 5.67 -8.36
CA ILE A 208 -3.11 5.03 -7.03
C ILE A 208 -3.11 6.07 -5.90
N VAL A 209 -2.31 7.14 -6.01
CA VAL A 209 -2.25 8.21 -4.99
C VAL A 209 -3.55 9.01 -4.98
N SER A 210 -4.10 9.38 -6.14
CA SER A 210 -5.38 10.09 -6.23
C SER A 210 -6.52 9.29 -5.61
N LYS A 211 -6.61 7.97 -5.90
CA LYS A 211 -7.60 7.09 -5.26
C LYS A 211 -7.38 6.99 -3.77
N GLY A 212 -6.13 6.79 -3.33
CA GLY A 212 -5.77 6.68 -1.93
C GLY A 212 -6.16 7.94 -1.14
N ARG A 213 -5.86 9.12 -1.66
CA ARG A 213 -6.22 10.41 -1.04
C ARG A 213 -7.73 10.58 -0.98
N ARG A 214 -8.45 10.33 -2.08
CA ARG A 214 -9.91 10.42 -2.10
C ARG A 214 -10.57 9.50 -1.07
N TYR A 215 -10.13 8.25 -0.96
CA TYR A 215 -10.66 7.31 0.03
C TYR A 215 -10.23 7.68 1.45
N GLY A 216 -8.97 8.10 1.62
CA GLY A 216 -8.40 8.48 2.90
C GLY A 216 -9.08 9.71 3.51
N GLN A 217 -9.33 10.75 2.72
CA GLN A 217 -10.03 11.96 3.18
C GLN A 217 -11.42 11.65 3.75
N ALA A 218 -12.12 10.66 3.19
CA ALA A 218 -13.40 10.21 3.73
C ALA A 218 -13.31 9.54 5.11
N LEU A 219 -12.11 9.13 5.55
CA LEU A 219 -11.87 8.54 6.87
C LEU A 219 -11.66 9.60 7.99
N GLY A 220 -11.56 10.87 7.64
CA GLY A 220 -11.41 11.98 8.58
C GLY A 220 -10.21 11.79 9.51
N ALA A 221 -10.47 11.77 10.83
CA ALA A 221 -9.45 11.68 11.85
C ALA A 221 -8.64 10.38 11.87
N ASP A 222 -9.06 9.33 11.17
CA ASP A 222 -8.38 8.02 11.12
C ASP A 222 -7.42 7.88 9.94
N TYR A 223 -7.18 8.97 9.22
CA TYR A 223 -6.27 9.04 8.08
C TYR A 223 -5.24 10.14 8.25
N MET A 224 -3.98 9.85 7.91
CA MET A 224 -2.88 10.81 7.93
C MET A 224 -2.00 10.62 6.69
N GLU A 225 -1.65 11.72 6.02
CA GLU A 225 -0.64 11.75 4.95
C GLU A 225 0.73 12.11 5.54
N VAL A 226 1.77 11.41 5.05
CA VAL A 226 3.17 11.64 5.42
C VAL A 226 4.03 11.61 4.17
N HIS A 227 4.93 12.58 4.00
CA HIS A 227 5.90 12.55 2.91
C HIS A 227 7.09 11.66 3.25
N TYR A 228 7.53 10.86 2.29
CA TYR A 228 8.74 10.05 2.44
C TYR A 228 9.96 10.91 2.71
N GLU A 229 10.04 12.04 2.04
CA GLU A 229 11.13 13.01 2.15
C GLU A 229 11.23 13.58 3.57
N ASP A 230 10.09 13.92 4.20
CA ASP A 230 10.05 14.38 5.60
C ASP A 230 10.54 13.28 6.56
N LEU A 231 10.14 12.04 6.32
CA LEU A 231 10.58 10.91 7.15
C LEU A 231 12.09 10.69 7.08
N VAL A 232 12.72 10.97 5.93
CA VAL A 232 14.17 10.82 5.74
C VAL A 232 14.94 12.05 6.22
N GLN A 233 14.46 13.25 5.93
CA GLN A 233 15.17 14.50 6.22
C GLN A 233 14.93 15.01 7.64
N ASN A 234 13.70 14.84 8.15
CA ASN A 234 13.26 15.31 9.46
C ASN A 234 12.62 14.17 10.28
N PRO A 235 13.34 13.04 10.51
CA PRO A 235 12.74 11.84 11.07
C PRO A 235 12.14 12.05 12.46
N ARG A 236 12.80 12.79 13.35
CA ARG A 236 12.32 13.01 14.73
C ARG A 236 10.97 13.71 14.76
N GLU A 237 10.83 14.79 14.00
CA GLU A 237 9.58 15.56 13.94
C GLU A 237 8.47 14.75 13.28
N THR A 238 8.78 14.08 12.17
CA THR A 238 7.83 13.26 11.43
C THR A 238 7.33 12.10 12.28
N LEU A 239 8.22 11.42 13.02
CA LEU A 239 7.86 10.35 13.93
C LEU A 239 7.03 10.85 15.11
N ALA A 240 7.33 12.03 15.68
CA ALA A 240 6.52 12.61 16.73
C ALA A 240 5.07 12.89 16.25
N ARG A 241 4.90 13.40 15.01
CA ARG A 241 3.58 13.60 14.39
C ARG A 241 2.83 12.28 14.18
N ILE A 242 3.51 11.27 13.64
CA ILE A 242 2.92 9.93 13.44
C ILE A 242 2.56 9.32 14.79
N GLY A 243 3.46 9.38 15.78
CA GLY A 243 3.25 8.85 17.13
C GLY A 243 2.02 9.45 17.80
N LYS A 244 1.87 10.79 17.71
CA LYS A 244 0.67 11.49 18.20
C LYS A 244 -0.61 11.01 17.49
N PHE A 245 -0.54 10.80 16.17
CA PHE A 245 -1.69 10.34 15.38
C PHE A 245 -2.12 8.94 15.76
N ILE A 246 -1.17 8.01 15.90
CA ILE A 246 -1.48 6.61 16.24
C ILE A 246 -1.57 6.35 17.74
N ASP A 247 -1.33 7.34 18.60
CA ASP A 247 -1.24 7.19 20.06
C ASP A 247 -0.21 6.11 20.47
N HIS A 248 1.04 6.30 20.00
CA HIS A 248 2.17 5.39 20.27
C HIS A 248 3.48 6.18 20.33
N ASP A 249 4.34 5.83 21.27
CA ASP A 249 5.67 6.44 21.38
C ASP A 249 6.61 5.93 20.28
N LEU A 250 7.03 6.81 19.38
CA LEU A 250 7.97 6.55 18.31
C LEU A 250 9.31 7.27 18.57
N ASP A 251 10.00 6.82 19.62
CA ASP A 251 11.32 7.36 19.95
C ASP A 251 12.36 7.01 18.87
N TYR A 252 12.95 8.04 18.26
CA TYR A 252 13.87 7.90 17.14
C TYR A 252 15.13 7.13 17.52
N ASP A 253 15.71 7.40 18.71
CA ASP A 253 16.98 6.79 19.11
C ASP A 253 16.79 5.29 19.40
N ARG A 254 15.69 4.95 20.05
CA ARG A 254 15.29 3.54 20.23
C ARG A 254 15.07 2.84 18.90
N ILE A 255 14.37 3.49 17.94
CA ILE A 255 14.13 2.94 16.61
C ILE A 255 15.45 2.67 15.89
N GLN A 256 16.43 3.58 15.97
CA GLN A 256 17.74 3.39 15.35
C GLN A 256 18.57 2.28 16.04
N GLN A 257 18.43 2.12 17.35
CA GLN A 257 19.10 1.02 18.09
C GLN A 257 18.57 -0.36 17.71
N VAL A 258 17.23 -0.49 17.60
CA VAL A 258 16.57 -1.76 17.21
C VAL A 258 16.73 -2.05 15.72
N ALA A 259 16.55 -1.05 14.88
CA ALA A 259 16.79 -0.98 13.43
C ALA A 259 16.35 -2.23 12.64
N LEU A 260 15.08 -2.63 12.76
CA LEU A 260 14.56 -3.79 12.04
C LEU A 260 14.52 -3.57 10.51
N GLY A 261 14.92 -4.58 9.78
CA GLY A 261 14.72 -4.69 8.33
C GLY A 261 15.27 -3.49 7.55
N SER A 262 14.43 -2.72 6.89
CA SER A 262 14.85 -1.59 6.06
C SER A 262 15.28 -0.35 6.85
N VAL A 263 15.11 -0.31 8.16
CA VAL A 263 15.73 0.72 9.02
C VAL A 263 17.24 0.47 9.12
N HIS A 264 17.65 -0.77 9.35
CA HIS A 264 19.07 -1.18 9.35
C HIS A 264 19.68 -1.16 7.95
N ASN A 265 18.91 -1.53 6.93
CA ASN A 265 19.35 -1.68 5.55
C ASN A 265 18.45 -0.87 4.60
N PRO A 266 18.53 0.47 4.62
CA PRO A 266 17.80 1.29 3.68
C PRO A 266 18.23 0.95 2.25
N ASN A 267 17.27 0.91 1.32
CA ASN A 267 17.53 0.66 -0.11
C ASN A 267 18.03 -0.73 -0.52
N SER A 268 17.74 -1.78 0.26
CA SER A 268 18.11 -3.16 -0.11
C SER A 268 17.74 -3.57 -1.54
N SER A 269 16.72 -2.98 -2.12
CA SER A 269 16.29 -3.20 -3.52
C SER A 269 17.17 -2.51 -4.57
N PHE A 270 18.16 -1.71 -4.19
CA PHE A 270 19.04 -0.96 -5.08
C PHE A 270 20.51 -1.34 -4.92
N ARG A 271 20.81 -2.43 -4.24
CA ARG A 271 22.18 -2.93 -4.09
C ARG A 271 22.75 -3.35 -5.45
N GLY A 272 23.47 -2.44 -6.07
CA GLY A 272 24.35 -2.68 -7.22
C GLY A 272 25.70 -1.99 -7.02
N ASP A 273 25.72 -0.85 -6.36
CA ASP A 273 26.87 0.06 -6.42
C ASP A 273 27.46 0.46 -5.05
N GLY A 274 27.05 -0.14 -3.94
CA GLY A 274 27.73 -0.08 -2.64
C GLY A 274 27.87 1.30 -1.95
N LYS A 275 27.30 2.38 -2.50
CA LYS A 275 27.56 3.76 -2.05
C LYS A 275 26.29 4.63 -1.84
N GLU A 276 25.09 4.08 -1.92
CA GLU A 276 23.90 4.92 -1.77
C GLU A 276 23.44 5.02 -0.31
N THR A 277 23.55 6.21 0.26
CA THR A 277 22.94 6.61 1.53
C THR A 277 21.44 6.90 1.37
N GLU A 278 20.67 7.00 2.45
CA GLU A 278 19.22 7.33 2.41
C GLU A 278 18.96 8.65 1.68
N ALA A 279 19.78 9.68 1.92
CA ALA A 279 19.70 10.97 1.22
C ALA A 279 19.84 10.83 -0.31
N SER A 280 20.53 9.80 -0.80
CA SER A 280 20.67 9.54 -2.24
C SER A 280 19.40 9.01 -2.89
N THR A 281 18.37 8.69 -2.14
CA THR A 281 17.08 8.21 -2.67
C THR A 281 16.15 9.32 -3.10
N ILE A 282 16.32 10.53 -2.58
CA ILE A 282 15.54 11.72 -2.91
C ILE A 282 16.14 12.40 -4.14
N GLY A 283 15.28 12.75 -5.12
CA GLY A 283 15.69 13.43 -6.33
C GLY A 283 16.48 12.57 -7.34
N ARG A 284 16.41 11.24 -7.23
CA ARG A 284 17.06 10.31 -8.18
C ARG A 284 16.62 10.51 -9.61
N TRP A 285 15.37 10.86 -9.80
CA TRP A 285 14.80 11.11 -11.10
C TRP A 285 15.60 12.13 -11.92
N LYS A 286 16.26 13.11 -11.27
CA LYS A 286 17.14 14.11 -11.94
C LYS A 286 18.32 13.48 -12.66
N ARG A 287 18.79 12.32 -12.20
CA ARG A 287 19.89 11.57 -12.81
C ARG A 287 19.41 10.49 -13.77
N MET A 288 18.15 10.08 -13.68
CA MET A 288 17.60 8.97 -14.46
C MET A 288 16.87 9.42 -15.71
N PHE A 289 16.29 10.61 -15.68
CA PHE A 289 15.52 11.14 -16.80
C PHE A 289 16.20 12.35 -17.44
N THR A 290 16.12 12.42 -18.76
CA THR A 290 16.54 13.60 -19.51
C THR A 290 15.54 14.75 -19.32
N PRO A 291 15.93 16.03 -19.54
CA PRO A 291 15.00 17.15 -19.41
C PRO A 291 13.69 16.99 -20.22
N PRO A 292 13.70 16.49 -21.48
CA PRO A 292 12.47 16.21 -22.21
C PRO A 292 11.58 15.15 -21.52
N GLN A 293 12.18 14.09 -20.95
CA GLN A 293 11.42 13.07 -20.22
C GLN A 293 10.82 13.62 -18.93
N VAL A 294 11.54 14.47 -18.21
CA VAL A 294 11.01 15.18 -17.02
C VAL A 294 9.81 16.04 -17.41
N ARG A 295 9.92 16.80 -18.49
CA ARG A 295 8.82 17.60 -19.03
C ARG A 295 7.60 16.73 -19.38
N ASP A 296 7.79 15.59 -20.03
CA ASP A 296 6.71 14.65 -20.34
C ASP A 296 6.05 14.11 -19.08
N ILE A 297 6.82 13.72 -18.05
CA ILE A 297 6.31 13.26 -16.76
C ILE A 297 5.52 14.38 -16.09
N GLU A 298 6.08 15.57 -15.96
CA GLU A 298 5.42 16.71 -15.31
C GLU A 298 4.19 17.20 -16.07
N SER A 299 4.19 17.13 -17.40
CA SER A 299 3.01 17.39 -18.22
C SER A 299 1.89 16.37 -17.99
N SER A 300 2.25 15.15 -17.56
CA SER A 300 1.29 14.08 -17.31
C SER A 300 0.73 14.11 -15.89
N ILE A 301 1.58 14.28 -14.86
CA ILE A 301 1.21 14.13 -13.45
C ILE A 301 1.42 15.40 -12.61
N GLY A 302 1.78 16.53 -13.24
CA GLY A 302 2.19 17.75 -12.57
C GLY A 302 1.15 18.34 -11.62
N ASN A 303 -0.13 18.28 -11.96
CA ASN A 303 -1.19 18.74 -11.06
C ASN A 303 -1.14 18.00 -9.72
N LEU A 304 -1.02 16.67 -9.73
CA LEU A 304 -0.96 15.92 -8.49
C LEU A 304 0.38 16.12 -7.75
N LEU A 305 1.50 16.34 -8.48
CA LEU A 305 2.76 16.71 -7.83
C LEU A 305 2.59 17.99 -7.02
N VAL A 306 2.01 19.03 -7.61
CA VAL A 306 1.74 20.31 -6.92
C VAL A 306 0.75 20.12 -5.78
N ASP A 307 -0.35 19.39 -5.98
CA ASP A 307 -1.36 19.11 -4.94
C ASP A 307 -0.80 18.31 -3.76
N THR A 308 0.30 17.59 -3.98
CA THR A 308 1.03 16.86 -2.95
C THR A 308 2.31 17.57 -2.49
N GLY A 309 2.49 18.85 -2.81
CA GLY A 309 3.55 19.71 -2.29
C GLY A 309 4.89 19.63 -3.02
N TYR A 310 4.97 18.95 -4.18
CA TYR A 310 6.20 18.86 -4.97
C TYR A 310 6.27 19.96 -6.02
N ALA A 311 7.36 20.74 -5.98
CA ALA A 311 7.63 21.76 -7.01
C ALA A 311 7.96 21.11 -8.36
N LEU A 312 7.52 21.75 -9.45
CA LEU A 312 7.88 21.35 -10.81
C LEU A 312 9.23 21.96 -11.21
N GLU A 313 10.03 21.22 -11.98
CA GLU A 313 11.25 21.73 -12.61
C GLU A 313 10.93 22.44 -13.92
N THR A 314 9.89 22.00 -14.63
CA THR A 314 9.46 22.55 -15.91
C THR A 314 8.62 23.81 -15.68
N GLN A 315 8.93 24.89 -16.39
CA GLN A 315 8.11 26.10 -16.33
C GLN A 315 6.70 25.82 -16.87
N HIS A 316 5.68 26.41 -16.25
CA HIS A 316 4.27 26.20 -16.63
C HIS A 316 4.01 26.46 -18.13
N ALA A 317 4.70 27.43 -18.73
CA ALA A 317 4.60 27.75 -20.17
C ALA A 317 5.12 26.62 -21.08
N GLU A 318 5.96 25.72 -20.56
CA GLU A 318 6.53 24.59 -21.33
C GLU A 318 5.75 23.27 -21.14
N LEU A 319 4.79 23.25 -20.23
CA LEU A 319 3.93 22.09 -20.00
C LEU A 319 2.88 21.97 -21.11
N HIS A 320 3.22 21.25 -22.16
CA HIS A 320 2.32 21.03 -23.28
C HIS A 320 1.84 19.59 -23.30
N SER A 321 0.55 19.41 -23.05
CA SER A 321 -0.08 18.11 -23.21
C SER A 321 -0.44 17.88 -24.68
N SER A 322 0.41 17.18 -25.40
CA SER A 322 0.11 16.74 -26.76
C SER A 322 -1.12 15.82 -26.80
N LEU A 323 -1.82 15.77 -27.94
CA LEU A 323 -3.00 14.90 -28.08
C LEU A 323 -2.72 13.44 -27.71
N PRO A 324 -1.59 12.81 -28.12
CA PRO A 324 -1.23 11.47 -27.65
C PRO A 324 -1.08 11.38 -26.13
N MET A 325 -0.51 12.38 -25.48
CA MET A 325 -0.35 12.39 -24.01
C MET A 325 -1.68 12.51 -23.29
N ARG A 326 -2.61 13.33 -23.78
CA ARG A 326 -3.99 13.40 -23.25
C ARG A 326 -4.69 12.06 -23.37
N LEU A 327 -4.54 11.40 -24.50
CA LEU A 327 -5.10 10.06 -24.71
C LEU A 327 -4.52 9.04 -23.74
N MET A 328 -3.22 9.08 -23.49
CA MET A 328 -2.57 8.19 -22.52
C MET A 328 -3.05 8.45 -21.10
N ASN A 329 -3.11 9.71 -20.68
CA ASN A 329 -3.64 10.11 -19.37
C ASN A 329 -5.10 9.69 -19.16
N PHE A 330 -5.86 9.51 -20.23
CA PHE A 330 -7.22 8.99 -20.19
C PHE A 330 -7.25 7.45 -20.19
N LEU A 331 -6.50 6.80 -21.09
CA LEU A 331 -6.55 5.35 -21.29
C LEU A 331 -5.91 4.54 -20.16
N TYR A 332 -4.78 5.00 -19.60
CA TYR A 332 -4.09 4.23 -18.55
C TYR A 332 -4.92 4.10 -17.25
N PRO A 333 -5.54 5.16 -16.69
CA PRO A 333 -6.42 5.00 -15.55
C PRO A 333 -7.58 4.05 -15.81
N LEU A 334 -8.22 4.10 -16.99
CA LEU A 334 -9.26 3.16 -17.38
C LEU A 334 -8.74 1.72 -17.45
N TYR A 335 -7.55 1.53 -18.01
CA TYR A 335 -6.89 0.21 -18.04
C TYR A 335 -6.58 -0.30 -16.63
N PHE A 336 -6.10 0.56 -15.71
CA PHE A 336 -5.83 0.18 -14.34
C PHE A 336 -7.12 -0.14 -13.58
N ASP A 337 -8.19 0.64 -13.79
CA ASP A 337 -9.50 0.38 -13.20
C ASP A 337 -10.11 -0.92 -13.72
N PHE A 338 -10.06 -1.16 -15.02
CA PHE A 338 -10.49 -2.42 -15.64
C PHE A 338 -9.71 -3.61 -15.08
N LYS A 339 -8.39 -3.48 -14.97
CA LYS A 339 -7.53 -4.54 -14.41
C LYS A 339 -7.82 -4.78 -12.93
N LEU A 340 -8.09 -3.73 -12.15
CA LEU A 340 -8.49 -3.84 -10.75
C LEU A 340 -9.83 -4.57 -10.65
N TRP A 341 -10.85 -4.11 -11.39
CA TRP A 341 -12.16 -4.75 -11.44
C TRP A 341 -12.07 -6.23 -11.86
N LEU A 342 -11.32 -6.54 -12.91
CA LEU A 342 -11.11 -7.90 -13.36
C LEU A 342 -10.53 -8.80 -12.26
N LYS A 343 -9.62 -8.25 -11.45
CA LYS A 343 -8.96 -8.96 -10.35
C LYS A 343 -9.78 -9.03 -9.07
N SER A 344 -10.66 -8.06 -8.82
CA SER A 344 -11.39 -7.95 -7.55
C SER A 344 -12.81 -8.51 -7.63
N ASP A 345 -13.50 -8.33 -8.76
CA ASP A 345 -14.95 -8.50 -8.85
C ASP A 345 -15.37 -9.61 -9.82
N THR A 346 -14.42 -10.29 -10.49
CA THR A 346 -14.75 -11.36 -11.43
C THR A 346 -14.26 -12.73 -10.98
N PRO A 347 -14.85 -13.85 -11.49
CA PRO A 347 -14.36 -15.20 -11.24
C PRO A 347 -12.90 -15.46 -11.68
N LEU A 348 -12.37 -14.65 -12.62
CA LEU A 348 -10.98 -14.72 -13.06
C LEU A 348 -10.00 -14.39 -11.93
N ALA A 349 -10.42 -13.62 -10.96
CA ALA A 349 -9.67 -13.36 -9.72
C ALA A 349 -9.27 -14.65 -8.97
N ARG A 350 -10.06 -15.72 -9.12
CA ARG A 350 -9.79 -17.02 -8.48
C ARG A 350 -8.69 -17.81 -9.18
N ILE A 351 -8.39 -17.51 -10.43
CA ILE A 351 -7.43 -18.22 -11.27
C ILE A 351 -6.10 -17.45 -11.37
N ALA A 352 -6.16 -16.10 -11.30
CA ALA A 352 -5.00 -15.26 -11.44
C ALA A 352 -4.12 -15.29 -10.18
N ASP A 353 -2.80 -15.42 -10.38
CA ASP A 353 -1.75 -15.27 -9.38
C ASP A 353 -1.62 -16.36 -8.29
N GLN A 354 -1.49 -17.62 -8.69
CA GLN A 354 -0.99 -18.66 -7.77
C GLN A 354 0.44 -18.40 -7.27
N GLY A 355 1.24 -17.66 -8.04
CA GLY A 355 2.64 -17.35 -7.71
C GLY A 355 2.86 -16.41 -6.54
N ARG A 356 1.86 -15.60 -6.14
CA ARG A 356 2.03 -14.58 -5.10
C ARG A 356 1.81 -15.04 -3.66
N MET A 357 1.32 -16.23 -3.43
CA MET A 357 1.43 -16.88 -2.11
C MET A 357 2.82 -17.47 -1.89
N GLY A 358 3.60 -17.58 -2.95
CA GLY A 358 5.04 -17.79 -2.92
C GLY A 358 5.76 -16.44 -3.07
N ILE A 359 6.75 -16.18 -2.24
CA ILE A 359 7.63 -15.02 -2.36
C ILE A 359 8.42 -15.17 -3.66
N PRO A 360 8.56 -14.15 -4.51
CA PRO A 360 9.51 -14.18 -5.62
C PRO A 360 10.91 -14.53 -5.10
N GLU A 361 11.65 -15.38 -5.80
CA GLU A 361 13.00 -15.81 -5.40
C GLU A 361 13.99 -14.63 -5.18
N SER A 362 13.74 -13.48 -5.80
CA SER A 362 14.50 -12.25 -5.61
C SER A 362 14.44 -11.68 -4.19
N ASP A 363 13.30 -11.84 -3.50
CA ASP A 363 13.13 -11.34 -2.14
C ASP A 363 13.67 -12.36 -1.09
N ALA A 364 13.63 -13.65 -1.42
CA ALA A 364 14.13 -14.71 -0.54
C ALA A 364 15.66 -14.67 -0.34
N LYS A 365 16.42 -14.24 -1.36
CA LYS A 365 17.89 -14.13 -1.26
C LYS A 365 18.35 -12.92 -0.45
N SER A 366 17.53 -11.88 -0.35
CA SER A 366 17.82 -10.69 0.46
C SER A 366 17.61 -10.96 1.97
N ASP A 367 16.58 -11.74 2.30
CA ASP A 367 16.16 -11.95 3.69
C ASP A 367 16.95 -13.11 4.36
N ALA A 368 17.31 -14.15 3.60
CA ALA A 368 18.07 -15.28 4.11
C ALA A 368 19.53 -14.93 4.51
N GLN A 369 20.08 -13.82 4.01
CA GLN A 369 21.39 -13.30 4.44
C GLN A 369 21.35 -12.45 5.71
N THR A 370 20.15 -12.06 6.15
CA THR A 370 19.95 -11.23 7.35
C THR A 370 19.76 -12.09 8.60
N ASP A 371 19.22 -13.31 8.44
CA ASP A 371 18.97 -14.26 9.55
C ASP A 371 20.17 -15.14 9.91
N ALA A 372 21.29 -15.03 9.18
CA ALA A 372 22.49 -15.85 9.36
C ALA A 372 23.72 -15.06 9.92
N LYS A 373 23.46 -13.92 10.59
CA LYS A 373 24.55 -13.21 11.32
C LYS A 373 24.11 -12.78 12.70
#